data_429f992e228a8d32b47a00018597b9b9
#
_entry.id   429f992e228a8d32b47a00018597b9b9
#
_cell.length_a   1.000
_cell.length_b   1.000
_cell.length_c   1.000
_cell.angle_alpha   90.00
_cell.angle_beta   90.00
_cell.angle_gamma   90.00
#
_symmetry.space_group_name_H-M   'P 1'
#
loop_
_entity.id
_entity.type
_entity.pdbx_description
1 polymer ?
#
loop_
_entity_poly.entity_id
_entity_poly.type
_entity_poly.pdbx_seq_one_letter_code
_entity_poly.pdbx_strand_id
1 'polypeptide(L)'
;MLKILVPIKKVVDYNVQVRPASDNKSVDTANVKMGINPFDEIALEEAVRIKEKNPETTVISISIGKHTVQDVLRSSLAFGADRSILVETDLELGPLQIAKVLCNIVESEEPDLILMGKQAIDDDCNQTGQMLAGMLGWPQVTFISRIDLQEKEVFLKREIDSGVEELKTTLPCVVTVSYTHLTLPTTTI
;
A
#
# COMPACT_ATOMS: atom_id res chain seq x y z
N MET A 1 -4.64 12.66 17.01
CA MET A 1 -4.45 12.87 15.55
C MET A 1 -3.93 11.54 15.00
N LEU A 2 -4.65 10.90 14.09
CA LEU A 2 -4.25 9.63 13.47
C LEU A 2 -3.29 9.89 12.30
N LYS A 3 -2.18 9.16 12.24
CA LYS A 3 -1.23 9.25 11.13
C LYS A 3 -1.16 7.91 10.40
N ILE A 4 -1.50 7.90 9.11
CA ILE A 4 -1.50 6.70 8.25
C ILE A 4 -0.36 6.80 7.26
N LEU A 5 0.52 5.80 7.24
CA LEU A 5 1.57 5.64 6.24
C LEU A 5 1.11 4.64 5.18
N VAL A 6 1.16 5.05 3.91
CA VAL A 6 0.75 4.24 2.77
C VAL A 6 1.93 4.05 1.82
N PRO A 7 2.65 2.92 1.93
CA PRO A 7 3.64 2.53 0.93
C PRO A 7 2.97 2.25 -0.42
N ILE A 8 3.50 2.83 -1.49
CA ILE A 8 3.01 2.63 -2.86
C ILE A 8 4.16 2.26 -3.79
N LYS A 9 3.94 1.33 -4.69
CA LYS A 9 4.91 0.87 -5.69
C LYS A 9 4.49 1.32 -7.09
N LYS A 10 5.45 1.79 -7.87
CA LYS A 10 5.26 2.03 -9.30
C LYS A 10 5.44 0.73 -10.06
N VAL A 11 4.44 0.33 -10.82
CA VAL A 11 4.42 -0.90 -11.62
C VAL A 11 3.95 -0.61 -13.05
N VAL A 12 4.14 -1.56 -13.95
CA VAL A 12 3.52 -1.51 -15.28
C VAL A 12 1.99 -1.56 -15.13
N ASP A 13 1.29 -0.66 -15.84
CA ASP A 13 -0.17 -0.65 -15.84
C ASP A 13 -0.72 -2.02 -16.28
N TYR A 14 -1.63 -2.57 -15.49
CA TYR A 14 -2.20 -3.92 -15.72
C TYR A 14 -2.95 -4.08 -17.05
N ASN A 15 -3.32 -2.97 -17.71
CA ASN A 15 -3.93 -2.99 -19.03
C ASN A 15 -2.88 -3.09 -20.16
N VAL A 16 -1.59 -2.97 -19.85
CA VAL A 16 -0.52 -3.03 -20.84
C VAL A 16 -0.12 -4.48 -21.10
N GLN A 17 -0.09 -4.87 -22.36
CA GLN A 17 0.48 -6.15 -22.76
C GLN A 17 2.01 -6.09 -22.64
N VAL A 18 2.56 -6.74 -21.62
CA VAL A 18 4.00 -6.81 -21.38
C VAL A 18 4.71 -7.68 -22.42
N ARG A 19 5.97 -7.33 -22.71
CA ARG A 19 6.85 -8.09 -23.61
C ARG A 19 8.15 -8.43 -22.89
N PRO A 20 8.81 -9.54 -23.23
CA PRO A 20 10.15 -9.82 -22.71
C PRO A 20 11.13 -8.75 -23.19
N ALA A 21 12.05 -8.35 -22.34
CA ALA A 21 13.20 -7.55 -22.74
C ALA A 21 14.15 -8.36 -23.65
N SER A 22 15.08 -7.68 -24.32
CA SER A 22 16.03 -8.31 -25.26
C SER A 22 16.93 -9.36 -24.62
N ASP A 23 17.13 -9.29 -23.31
CA ASP A 23 17.90 -10.25 -22.51
C ASP A 23 17.09 -11.50 -22.11
N ASN A 24 15.77 -11.52 -22.36
CA ASN A 24 14.82 -12.53 -21.95
C ASN A 24 14.81 -12.84 -20.43
N LYS A 25 15.28 -11.92 -19.58
CA LYS A 25 15.33 -12.07 -18.13
C LYS A 25 14.41 -11.11 -17.39
N SER A 26 13.94 -10.08 -18.07
CA SER A 26 13.12 -9.02 -17.52
C SER A 26 11.98 -8.66 -18.47
N VAL A 27 11.10 -7.79 -18.01
CA VAL A 27 10.03 -7.20 -18.82
C VAL A 27 10.55 -5.93 -19.48
N ASP A 28 10.26 -5.73 -20.77
CA ASP A 28 10.54 -4.46 -21.45
C ASP A 28 9.60 -3.38 -20.90
N THR A 29 10.19 -2.45 -20.16
CA THR A 29 9.48 -1.30 -19.58
C THR A 29 9.72 0.00 -20.38
N ALA A 30 10.42 -0.06 -21.52
CA ALA A 30 10.65 1.12 -22.35
C ALA A 30 9.34 1.55 -23.02
N ASN A 31 8.93 2.81 -22.76
CA ASN A 31 7.74 3.42 -23.34
C ASN A 31 6.41 2.73 -23.00
N VAL A 32 6.33 1.99 -21.90
CA VAL A 32 5.07 1.45 -21.38
C VAL A 32 4.47 2.37 -20.32
N LYS A 33 3.15 2.38 -20.26
CA LYS A 33 2.44 3.11 -19.22
C LYS A 33 2.72 2.47 -17.87
N MET A 34 3.12 3.29 -16.91
CA MET A 34 3.35 2.90 -15.51
C MET A 34 2.30 3.58 -14.63
N GLY A 35 1.98 2.98 -13.50
CA GLY A 35 1.02 3.50 -12.54
C GLY A 35 1.29 3.03 -11.12
N ILE A 36 0.41 3.41 -10.21
CA ILE A 36 0.40 2.88 -8.85
C ILE A 36 -0.01 1.41 -8.91
N ASN A 37 0.64 0.56 -8.13
CA ASN A 37 0.19 -0.83 -7.95
C ASN A 37 -1.29 -0.86 -7.51
N PRO A 38 -2.16 -1.63 -8.17
CA PRO A 38 -3.60 -1.61 -7.90
C PRO A 38 -3.98 -1.88 -6.43
N PHE A 39 -3.26 -2.76 -5.74
CA PHE A 39 -3.53 -3.01 -4.32
C PHE A 39 -3.09 -1.84 -3.44
N ASP A 40 -2.03 -1.11 -3.82
CA ASP A 40 -1.60 0.08 -3.10
C ASP A 40 -2.56 1.25 -3.35
N GLU A 41 -3.16 1.32 -4.54
CA GLU A 41 -4.21 2.29 -4.86
C GLU A 41 -5.45 2.07 -3.98
N ILE A 42 -5.86 0.81 -3.75
CA ILE A 42 -6.92 0.47 -2.81
C ILE A 42 -6.54 0.87 -1.37
N ALA A 43 -5.30 0.63 -0.96
CA ALA A 43 -4.83 1.03 0.37
C ALA A 43 -4.87 2.56 0.55
N LEU A 44 -4.47 3.30 -0.48
CA LEU A 44 -4.51 4.76 -0.48
C LEU A 44 -5.96 5.28 -0.42
N GLU A 45 -6.86 4.70 -1.20
CA GLU A 45 -8.27 5.04 -1.17
C GLU A 45 -8.88 4.81 0.21
N GLU A 46 -8.57 3.68 0.85
CA GLU A 46 -9.09 3.37 2.19
C GLU A 46 -8.51 4.33 3.24
N ALA A 47 -7.24 4.72 3.13
CA ALA A 47 -6.64 5.73 4.00
C ALA A 47 -7.35 7.09 3.85
N VAL A 48 -7.67 7.50 2.63
CA VAL A 48 -8.42 8.73 2.35
C VAL A 48 -9.86 8.63 2.89
N ARG A 49 -10.53 7.49 2.76
CA ARG A 49 -11.87 7.26 3.34
C ARG A 49 -11.86 7.36 4.88
N ILE A 50 -10.80 6.86 5.52
CA ILE A 50 -10.63 7.02 6.98
C ILE A 50 -10.48 8.50 7.33
N LYS A 51 -9.68 9.24 6.56
CA LYS A 51 -9.49 10.69 6.71
C LYS A 51 -10.81 11.47 6.50
N GLU A 52 -11.61 11.12 5.51
CA GLU A 52 -12.90 11.77 5.26
C GLU A 52 -13.86 11.64 6.47
N LYS A 53 -13.82 10.50 7.15
CA LYS A 53 -14.58 10.28 8.39
C LYS A 53 -13.98 10.99 9.61
N ASN A 54 -12.65 11.14 9.62
CA ASN A 54 -11.88 11.75 10.71
C ASN A 54 -10.91 12.80 10.13
N PRO A 55 -11.37 14.04 9.94
CA PRO A 55 -10.59 15.09 9.24
C PRO A 55 -9.23 15.44 9.87
N GLU A 56 -9.00 15.08 11.14
CA GLU A 56 -7.71 15.24 11.80
C GLU A 56 -6.69 14.14 11.45
N THR A 57 -7.05 13.20 10.57
CA THR A 57 -6.16 12.16 10.09
C THR A 57 -5.19 12.71 9.05
N THR A 58 -3.91 12.38 9.18
CA THR A 58 -2.89 12.70 8.18
C THR A 58 -2.53 11.45 7.40
N VAL A 59 -2.62 11.52 6.07
CA VAL A 59 -2.25 10.45 5.15
C VAL A 59 -0.92 10.78 4.48
N ILE A 60 0.08 9.92 4.68
CA ILE A 60 1.42 10.06 4.12
C ILE A 60 1.66 8.91 3.15
N SER A 61 1.86 9.20 1.88
CA SER A 61 2.30 8.19 0.91
C SER A 61 3.82 8.12 0.84
N ILE A 62 4.37 6.95 0.57
CA ILE A 62 5.81 6.74 0.40
C ILE A 62 6.08 5.79 -0.75
N SER A 63 7.10 6.11 -1.56
CA SER A 63 7.60 5.21 -2.58
C SER A 63 9.12 5.15 -2.54
N ILE A 64 9.67 3.97 -2.77
CA ILE A 64 11.11 3.69 -2.75
C ILE A 64 11.51 3.26 -4.15
N GLY A 65 12.52 3.93 -4.73
CA GLY A 65 13.01 3.62 -6.07
C GLY A 65 13.68 4.80 -6.75
N LYS A 66 13.82 4.71 -8.07
CA LYS A 66 14.48 5.75 -8.88
C LYS A 66 13.68 7.05 -8.83
N HIS A 67 14.33 8.14 -9.17
CA HIS A 67 13.68 9.46 -9.25
C HIS A 67 12.35 9.47 -10.01
N THR A 68 12.21 8.61 -11.01
CA THR A 68 10.98 8.49 -11.82
C THR A 68 9.75 8.00 -11.06
N VAL A 69 9.89 7.48 -9.82
CA VAL A 69 8.71 7.08 -9.02
C VAL A 69 7.98 8.29 -8.41
N GLN A 70 8.53 9.50 -8.52
CA GLN A 70 7.85 10.72 -8.10
C GLN A 70 6.50 10.97 -8.80
N ASP A 71 6.28 10.39 -9.99
CA ASP A 71 5.01 10.52 -10.71
C ASP A 71 3.86 9.82 -9.97
N VAL A 72 4.07 8.62 -9.44
CA VAL A 72 3.05 7.93 -8.61
C VAL A 72 2.83 8.63 -7.27
N LEU A 73 3.85 9.28 -6.72
CA LEU A 73 3.70 10.11 -5.52
C LEU A 73 2.87 11.37 -5.80
N ARG A 74 3.04 12.00 -6.97
CA ARG A 74 2.15 13.11 -7.39
C ARG A 74 0.71 12.65 -7.58
N SER A 75 0.53 11.46 -8.14
CA SER A 75 -0.79 10.85 -8.26
C SER A 75 -1.41 10.61 -6.89
N SER A 76 -0.65 10.12 -5.91
CA SER A 76 -1.16 9.92 -4.55
C SER A 76 -1.59 11.21 -3.84
N LEU A 77 -0.88 12.33 -4.09
CA LEU A 77 -1.31 13.65 -3.61
C LEU A 77 -2.64 14.07 -4.26
N ALA A 78 -2.79 13.83 -5.57
CA ALA A 78 -4.04 14.12 -6.27
C ALA A 78 -5.21 13.24 -5.77
N PHE A 79 -4.91 12.03 -5.28
CA PHE A 79 -5.88 11.13 -4.66
C PHE A 79 -6.34 11.59 -3.27
N GLY A 80 -5.56 12.42 -2.58
CA GLY A 80 -5.94 12.95 -1.27
C GLY A 80 -4.93 12.73 -0.15
N ALA A 81 -3.74 12.18 -0.44
CA ALA A 81 -2.65 12.18 0.53
C ALA A 81 -2.22 13.61 0.87
N ASP A 82 -1.87 13.85 2.13
CA ASP A 82 -1.45 15.18 2.60
C ASP A 82 0.01 15.47 2.28
N ARG A 83 0.82 14.41 2.29
CA ARG A 83 2.27 14.50 2.06
C ARG A 83 2.76 13.22 1.39
N SER A 84 3.83 13.34 0.61
CA SER A 84 4.48 12.21 -0.04
C SER A 84 5.98 12.21 0.23
N ILE A 85 6.55 11.02 0.41
CA ILE A 85 7.96 10.81 0.67
C ILE A 85 8.55 10.00 -0.48
N LEU A 86 9.65 10.48 -1.06
CA LEU A 86 10.48 9.73 -1.99
C LEU A 86 11.74 9.25 -1.26
N VAL A 87 11.97 7.96 -1.23
CA VAL A 87 13.27 7.39 -0.89
C VAL A 87 13.95 7.02 -2.19
N GLU A 88 14.88 7.88 -2.62
CA GLU A 88 15.54 7.72 -3.91
C GLU A 88 16.69 6.71 -3.83
N THR A 89 16.65 5.74 -4.73
CA THR A 89 17.71 4.73 -4.90
C THR A 89 17.68 4.14 -6.31
N ASP A 90 18.86 3.85 -6.86
CA ASP A 90 19.01 3.10 -8.11
C ASP A 90 19.11 1.58 -7.90
N LEU A 91 19.16 1.14 -6.64
CA LEU A 91 19.27 -0.28 -6.31
C LEU A 91 17.92 -0.98 -6.53
N GLU A 92 17.98 -2.19 -7.07
CA GLU A 92 16.85 -3.12 -7.07
C GLU A 92 16.72 -3.75 -5.69
N LEU A 93 15.65 -3.41 -5.00
CA LEU A 93 15.40 -3.85 -3.62
C LEU A 93 14.30 -4.91 -3.60
N GLY A 94 14.58 -6.03 -2.94
CA GLY A 94 13.57 -7.04 -2.64
C GLY A 94 12.74 -6.71 -1.39
N PRO A 95 11.71 -7.52 -1.07
CA PRO A 95 10.78 -7.25 0.03
C PRO A 95 11.44 -6.97 1.38
N LEU A 96 12.49 -7.73 1.72
CA LEU A 96 13.21 -7.55 2.99
C LEU A 96 13.94 -6.21 3.08
N GLN A 97 14.58 -5.79 2.00
CA GLN A 97 15.28 -4.50 1.95
C GLN A 97 14.28 -3.34 2.03
N ILE A 98 13.17 -3.44 1.31
CA ILE A 98 12.07 -2.46 1.40
C ILE A 98 11.53 -2.38 2.83
N ALA A 99 11.26 -3.51 3.48
CA ALA A 99 10.80 -3.54 4.87
C ALA A 99 11.80 -2.84 5.82
N LYS A 100 13.12 -3.04 5.64
CA LYS A 100 14.16 -2.35 6.43
C LYS A 100 14.15 -0.84 6.22
N VAL A 101 13.99 -0.38 4.98
CA VAL A 101 13.89 1.06 4.69
C VAL A 101 12.63 1.63 5.34
N LEU A 102 11.51 0.93 5.23
CA LEU A 102 10.26 1.35 5.85
C LEU A 102 10.35 1.41 7.38
N CYS A 103 11.09 0.50 8.04
CA CYS A 103 11.34 0.60 9.49
C CYS A 103 11.95 1.96 9.89
N ASN A 104 13.00 2.41 9.18
CA ASN A 104 13.63 3.69 9.45
C ASN A 104 12.66 4.87 9.22
N ILE A 105 11.79 4.76 8.23
CA ILE A 105 10.76 5.78 7.98
C ILE A 105 9.72 5.77 9.11
N VAL A 106 9.31 4.60 9.58
CA VAL A 106 8.39 4.46 10.71
C VAL A 106 8.96 5.09 11.98
N GLU A 107 10.25 4.91 12.25
CA GLU A 107 10.94 5.55 13.39
C GLU A 107 10.94 7.08 13.29
N SER A 108 11.05 7.65 12.09
CA SER A 108 11.09 9.09 11.88
C SER A 108 9.72 9.74 11.77
N GLU A 109 8.75 9.03 11.20
CA GLU A 109 7.41 9.55 10.93
C GLU A 109 6.41 9.22 12.04
N GLU A 110 6.66 8.20 12.83
CA GLU A 110 5.81 7.73 13.95
C GLU A 110 4.33 7.57 13.52
N PRO A 111 4.03 6.76 12.48
CA PRO A 111 2.65 6.51 12.08
C PRO A 111 1.93 5.62 13.11
N ASP A 112 0.62 5.78 13.23
CA ASP A 112 -0.23 4.90 14.03
C ASP A 112 -0.68 3.67 13.23
N LEU A 113 -0.86 3.83 11.92
CA LEU A 113 -1.31 2.77 11.01
C LEU A 113 -0.45 2.74 9.76
N ILE A 114 0.03 1.56 9.40
CA ILE A 114 0.61 1.32 8.08
C ILE A 114 -0.43 0.53 7.29
N LEU A 115 -0.91 1.15 6.21
CA LEU A 115 -1.90 0.58 5.32
C LEU A 115 -1.30 0.41 3.93
N MET A 116 -1.19 -0.81 3.44
CA MET A 116 -0.51 -1.11 2.18
C MET A 116 -1.23 -2.19 1.38
N GLY A 117 -0.95 -2.27 0.10
CA GLY A 117 -1.42 -3.37 -0.74
C GLY A 117 -0.89 -4.72 -0.26
N LYS A 118 -1.68 -5.77 -0.44
CA LYS A 118 -1.26 -7.13 -0.06
C LYS A 118 0.01 -7.57 -0.80
N GLN A 119 0.15 -7.15 -2.05
CA GLN A 119 1.26 -7.53 -2.94
C GLN A 119 1.39 -6.52 -4.09
N ALA A 120 2.52 -6.54 -4.78
CA ALA A 120 2.70 -5.83 -6.04
C ALA A 120 2.46 -6.79 -7.21
N ILE A 121 1.82 -6.31 -8.28
CA ILE A 121 1.44 -7.16 -9.43
C ILE A 121 2.61 -7.54 -10.34
N ASP A 122 3.79 -6.97 -10.13
CA ASP A 122 5.00 -7.23 -10.90
C ASP A 122 5.84 -8.40 -10.36
N ASP A 123 5.78 -8.65 -9.06
CA ASP A 123 6.57 -9.70 -8.41
C ASP A 123 5.74 -10.70 -7.59
N ASP A 124 4.51 -10.36 -7.23
CA ASP A 124 3.58 -11.16 -6.43
C ASP A 124 4.18 -11.74 -5.11
N CYS A 125 5.24 -11.14 -4.60
CA CYS A 125 5.96 -11.67 -3.43
C CYS A 125 5.10 -11.73 -2.16
N ASN A 126 4.22 -10.76 -1.93
CA ASN A 126 3.34 -10.68 -0.74
C ASN A 126 4.08 -10.87 0.60
N GLN A 127 5.21 -10.20 0.78
CA GLN A 127 6.09 -10.42 1.94
C GLN A 127 6.42 -9.14 2.72
N THR A 128 6.41 -7.98 2.06
CA THR A 128 6.91 -6.73 2.64
C THR A 128 6.18 -6.33 3.91
N GLY A 129 4.85 -6.38 3.92
CA GLY A 129 4.04 -5.98 5.07
C GLY A 129 4.27 -6.88 6.28
N GLN A 130 4.33 -8.18 6.08
CA GLN A 130 4.58 -9.15 7.12
C GLN A 130 5.99 -9.02 7.72
N MET A 131 7.00 -8.81 6.86
CA MET A 131 8.38 -8.55 7.30
C MET A 131 8.48 -7.24 8.09
N LEU A 132 7.82 -6.19 7.62
CA LEU A 132 7.78 -4.91 8.31
C LEU A 132 7.15 -5.04 9.70
N ALA A 133 5.99 -5.68 9.80
CA ALA A 133 5.32 -5.91 11.08
C ALA A 133 6.20 -6.71 12.05
N GLY A 134 6.86 -7.77 11.55
CA GLY A 134 7.78 -8.57 12.36
C GLY A 134 8.98 -7.77 12.87
N MET A 135 9.56 -6.89 12.04
CA MET A 135 10.68 -6.02 12.45
C MET A 135 10.27 -4.98 13.48
N LEU A 136 9.08 -4.39 13.33
CA LEU A 136 8.55 -3.39 14.26
C LEU A 136 8.03 -4.02 15.56
N GLY A 137 7.79 -5.33 15.60
CA GLY A 137 7.09 -6.00 16.69
C GLY A 137 5.62 -5.55 16.80
N TRP A 138 5.03 -5.09 15.69
CA TRP A 138 3.66 -4.62 15.64
C TRP A 138 2.70 -5.73 15.24
N PRO A 139 1.46 -5.70 15.74
CA PRO A 139 0.43 -6.58 15.23
C PRO A 139 0.19 -6.34 13.74
N GLN A 140 -0.20 -7.41 13.04
CA GLN A 140 -0.52 -7.34 11.62
C GLN A 140 -1.83 -8.05 11.31
N VAL A 141 -2.56 -7.53 10.34
CA VAL A 141 -3.70 -8.22 9.73
C VAL A 141 -3.59 -8.11 8.21
N THR A 142 -3.59 -9.26 7.54
CA THR A 142 -3.36 -9.34 6.10
C THR A 142 -4.63 -9.64 5.31
N PHE A 143 -4.66 -9.21 4.03
CA PHE A 143 -5.75 -9.49 3.07
C PHE A 143 -7.11 -8.97 3.49
N ILE A 144 -7.15 -7.82 4.17
CA ILE A 144 -8.43 -7.30 4.63
C ILE A 144 -9.31 -6.84 3.45
N SER A 145 -10.61 -7.02 3.62
CA SER A 145 -11.66 -6.45 2.76
C SER A 145 -12.39 -5.28 3.41
N ARG A 146 -12.23 -5.09 4.73
CA ARG A 146 -12.85 -3.98 5.46
C ARG A 146 -12.01 -3.61 6.68
N ILE A 147 -11.93 -2.30 6.97
CA ILE A 147 -11.35 -1.74 8.18
C ILE A 147 -12.32 -0.73 8.79
N ASP A 148 -12.44 -0.74 10.11
CA ASP A 148 -13.17 0.24 10.89
C ASP A 148 -12.35 0.60 12.14
N LEU A 149 -12.19 1.90 12.39
CA LEU A 149 -11.36 2.42 13.48
C LEU A 149 -12.26 3.02 14.55
N GLN A 150 -12.07 2.58 15.79
CA GLN A 150 -12.77 3.11 16.97
C GLN A 150 -11.73 3.47 18.02
N GLU A 151 -11.38 4.74 18.11
CA GLU A 151 -10.29 5.25 18.96
C GLU A 151 -8.94 4.56 18.65
N LYS A 152 -8.46 3.66 19.54
CA LYS A 152 -7.24 2.87 19.36
C LYS A 152 -7.49 1.44 18.89
N GLU A 153 -8.73 1.03 18.80
CA GLU A 153 -9.13 -0.30 18.36
C GLU A 153 -9.38 -0.33 16.86
N VAL A 154 -8.91 -1.38 16.22
CA VAL A 154 -9.04 -1.59 14.78
C VAL A 154 -9.83 -2.88 14.56
N PHE A 155 -11.00 -2.74 13.97
CA PHE A 155 -11.87 -3.87 13.58
C PHE A 155 -11.71 -4.14 12.11
N LEU A 156 -11.45 -5.40 11.77
CA LEU A 156 -11.09 -5.79 10.41
C LEU A 156 -11.89 -7.02 9.98
N LYS A 157 -12.16 -7.09 8.68
CA LYS A 157 -12.69 -8.30 8.06
C LYS A 157 -11.76 -8.72 6.94
N ARG A 158 -11.56 -10.02 6.80
CA ARG A 158 -10.85 -10.60 5.65
C ARG A 158 -11.57 -11.84 5.14
N GLU A 159 -11.45 -12.10 3.86
CA GLU A 159 -11.96 -13.31 3.23
C GLU A 159 -10.89 -14.39 3.32
N ILE A 160 -11.30 -15.60 3.71
CA ILE A 160 -10.51 -16.80 3.74
C ILE A 160 -11.26 -17.93 3.03
N ASP A 161 -10.61 -19.02 2.70
CA ASP A 161 -11.23 -20.14 1.97
C ASP A 161 -12.49 -20.70 2.63
N SER A 162 -12.55 -20.62 3.97
CA SER A 162 -13.69 -21.13 4.76
C SER A 162 -14.79 -20.08 5.04
N GLY A 163 -14.61 -18.83 4.59
CA GLY A 163 -15.59 -17.76 4.82
C GLY A 163 -14.96 -16.41 5.15
N VAL A 164 -15.55 -15.67 6.07
CA VAL A 164 -15.07 -14.35 6.51
C VAL A 164 -14.59 -14.43 7.95
N GLU A 165 -13.37 -13.96 8.19
CA GLU A 165 -12.87 -13.74 9.55
C GLU A 165 -13.10 -12.29 9.98
N GLU A 166 -13.59 -12.12 11.21
CA GLU A 166 -13.64 -10.84 11.91
C GLU A 166 -12.49 -10.81 12.93
N LEU A 167 -11.67 -9.80 12.82
CA LEU A 167 -10.46 -9.64 13.61
C LEU A 167 -10.49 -8.29 14.33
N LYS A 168 -9.82 -8.25 15.47
CA LYS A 168 -9.61 -7.02 16.25
C LYS A 168 -8.16 -6.90 16.64
N THR A 169 -7.60 -5.71 16.48
CA THR A 169 -6.27 -5.34 16.94
C THR A 169 -6.25 -3.93 17.50
N THR A 170 -5.10 -3.45 17.89
CA THR A 170 -4.89 -2.08 18.40
C THR A 170 -3.81 -1.37 17.59
N LEU A 171 -3.89 -0.05 17.55
CA LEU A 171 -2.81 0.79 17.03
C LEU A 171 -1.61 0.79 18.00
N PRO A 172 -0.36 0.89 17.53
CA PRO A 172 -0.01 0.89 16.11
C PRO A 172 -0.07 -0.51 15.49
N CYS A 173 -0.38 -0.61 14.19
CA CYS A 173 -0.43 -1.90 13.49
C CYS A 173 -0.11 -1.76 11.99
N VAL A 174 0.20 -2.91 11.37
CA VAL A 174 0.38 -3.05 9.92
C VAL A 174 -0.80 -3.82 9.34
N VAL A 175 -1.43 -3.24 8.34
CA VAL A 175 -2.59 -3.84 7.67
C VAL A 175 -2.34 -3.91 6.17
N THR A 176 -2.57 -5.07 5.57
CA THR A 176 -2.53 -5.20 4.12
C THR A 176 -3.92 -5.41 3.55
N VAL A 177 -4.26 -4.65 2.50
CA VAL A 177 -5.57 -4.72 1.85
C VAL A 177 -5.55 -5.67 0.66
N SER A 178 -6.66 -6.38 0.49
CA SER A 178 -6.99 -7.11 -0.73
C SER A 178 -8.00 -6.27 -1.53
N TYR A 179 -9.07 -6.89 -2.00
CA TYR A 179 -10.18 -6.17 -2.62
C TYR A 179 -11.10 -5.65 -1.51
N THR A 180 -10.92 -4.40 -1.10
CA THR A 180 -11.97 -3.68 -0.39
C THR A 180 -13.10 -3.40 -1.38
N HIS A 181 -14.33 -3.26 -0.93
CA HIS A 181 -15.48 -3.03 -1.80
C HIS A 181 -15.30 -1.74 -2.62
N LEU A 182 -14.58 -1.82 -3.71
CA LEU A 182 -14.80 -0.98 -4.86
C LEU A 182 -16.20 -1.40 -5.40
N THR A 183 -17.25 -0.89 -4.80
CA THR A 183 -18.52 -0.79 -5.49
C THR A 183 -18.27 0.19 -6.61
N LEU A 184 -17.87 -0.32 -7.77
CA LEU A 184 -18.09 0.42 -9.01
C LEU A 184 -19.54 0.91 -8.94
N PRO A 185 -19.81 2.21 -9.17
CA PRO A 185 -21.17 2.65 -9.26
C PRO A 185 -21.83 1.79 -10.34
N THR A 186 -22.70 0.88 -9.92
CA THR A 186 -23.58 0.16 -10.84
C THR A 186 -24.46 1.24 -11.46
N THR A 187 -24.05 1.68 -12.63
CA THR A 187 -24.92 2.49 -13.48
C THR A 187 -26.11 1.59 -13.79
N THR A 188 -27.18 1.78 -13.02
CA THR A 188 -28.47 1.19 -13.35
C THR A 188 -28.88 1.82 -14.68
N ILE A 189 -28.86 1.02 -15.73
CA ILE A 189 -29.45 1.35 -17.02
C ILE A 189 -30.96 1.19 -16.88
#